data_49d930c05ac74b5795825fecb0355ef9
#
_entry.id   49d930c05ac74b5795825fecb0355ef9
#
_cell.length_a   1.000
_cell.length_b   1.000
_cell.length_c   1.000
_cell.angle_alpha   90.00
_cell.angle_beta   90.00
_cell.angle_gamma   90.00
#
_symmetry.space_group_name_H-M   'P 1'
#
loop_
_entity.id
_entity.type
_entity.pdbx_description
1 polymer ?
#
loop_
_entity_poly.entity_id
_entity_poly.type
_entity_poly.pdbx_seq_one_letter_code
_entity_poly.pdbx_strand_id
1 'polypeptide(L)'
;ELDRTRMDGGIRQVMSRHTLLRAMAETHNGQPVLAVPQCVSSQALLTIVPLPSVSDDNALQAMINQRAAHPMPLTSGTPLCRFELLTLDDDRSVLLIHLHHIISDGWSKGVLLRELQAAYNGESLTPEPLLEYADYMEYQEEWRQSDAYQDAMRYWQNTLAGTLPILDIPTDQPRQKVARYQGAFVAFALSANTCERVLAAARAQRVSLYNYLLTAFVLLLHRNARQQEYIVGMPIAARLTKEQEHMIAPLVNVLPLRLPLDEAASFSELVQTIRGILFAAFRHQRLEFTDIVRAVNVDRSAGHFPIYQCMFQLDNMPLASPTLNGVNVTPLLLDTSASQVDISLSMQHIDGRITGTFEYDAGLYSADRIQHLVAQWRELLDEASSQPTQLVRDLIRFTPREHAWLARHNATEVALPPVDNLLALVLPHCQQRPTQVALRHADDAMTYGELQQATMQMCTWLRAQGVKRGESVALQLPFCF
;
A
#
# COMPACT_ATOMS: atom_id res chain seq x y z
N GLU A 1 -1.06 -33.33 -18.69
CA GLU A 1 0.26 -32.67 -18.78
C GLU A 1 0.20 -31.50 -19.75
N LEU A 2 0.94 -30.41 -19.49
CA LEU A 2 1.02 -29.27 -20.40
C LEU A 2 1.78 -29.63 -21.68
N ASP A 3 1.16 -29.38 -22.83
CA ASP A 3 1.85 -29.50 -24.10
C ASP A 3 2.80 -28.32 -24.35
N ARG A 4 4.10 -28.56 -24.19
CA ARG A 4 5.16 -27.54 -24.28
C ARG A 4 5.27 -26.94 -25.68
N THR A 5 5.05 -27.73 -26.72
CA THR A 5 5.11 -27.27 -28.11
C THR A 5 3.94 -26.33 -28.41
N ARG A 6 2.75 -26.70 -27.97
CA ARG A 6 1.56 -25.83 -28.07
C ARG A 6 1.74 -24.52 -27.28
N MET A 7 2.31 -24.60 -26.08
CA MET A 7 2.56 -23.42 -25.27
C MET A 7 3.56 -22.46 -25.93
N ASP A 8 4.71 -22.98 -26.45
CA ASP A 8 5.68 -22.16 -27.18
C ASP A 8 5.08 -21.56 -28.46
N GLY A 9 4.26 -22.34 -29.19
CA GLY A 9 3.51 -21.85 -30.35
C GLY A 9 2.52 -20.76 -30.02
N GLY A 10 1.79 -20.90 -28.91
CA GLY A 10 0.86 -19.88 -28.39
C GLY A 10 1.59 -18.60 -27.95
N ILE A 11 2.69 -18.72 -27.22
CA ILE A 11 3.54 -17.59 -26.84
C ILE A 11 4.02 -16.85 -28.08
N ARG A 12 4.50 -17.58 -29.09
CA ARG A 12 4.97 -17.02 -30.36
C ARG A 12 3.87 -16.24 -31.08
N GLN A 13 2.66 -16.79 -31.11
CA GLN A 13 1.53 -16.14 -31.75
C GLN A 13 1.16 -14.83 -31.04
N VAL A 14 1.09 -14.83 -29.70
CA VAL A 14 0.79 -13.63 -28.92
C VAL A 14 1.91 -12.59 -29.03
N MET A 15 3.19 -13.01 -28.98
CA MET A 15 4.32 -12.07 -29.14
C MET A 15 4.41 -11.49 -30.57
N SER A 16 3.99 -12.24 -31.59
CA SER A 16 3.90 -11.71 -32.96
C SER A 16 2.87 -10.62 -33.09
N ARG A 17 1.78 -10.76 -32.34
CA ARG A 17 0.62 -9.88 -32.35
C ARG A 17 0.85 -8.56 -31.58
N HIS A 18 1.58 -8.61 -30.46
CA HIS A 18 1.85 -7.48 -29.58
C HIS A 18 3.32 -7.06 -29.63
N THR A 19 3.61 -5.94 -30.27
CA THR A 19 4.97 -5.45 -30.49
C THR A 19 5.77 -5.22 -29.23
N LEU A 20 5.14 -4.66 -28.17
CA LEU A 20 5.83 -4.40 -26.90
C LEU A 20 6.32 -5.65 -26.18
N LEU A 21 5.72 -6.83 -26.41
CA LEU A 21 6.23 -8.08 -25.83
C LEU A 21 7.59 -8.51 -26.39
N ARG A 22 7.99 -7.94 -27.54
CA ARG A 22 9.31 -8.12 -28.16
C ARG A 22 10.31 -7.03 -27.78
N ALA A 23 9.86 -6.00 -27.05
CA ALA A 23 10.68 -4.84 -26.74
C ALA A 23 11.89 -5.20 -25.87
N MET A 24 12.99 -4.53 -26.15
CA MET A 24 14.23 -4.55 -25.37
C MET A 24 14.61 -3.13 -24.99
N ALA A 25 15.19 -2.97 -23.80
CA ALA A 25 15.74 -1.68 -23.41
C ALA A 25 17.06 -1.44 -24.15
N GLU A 26 17.23 -0.28 -24.75
CA GLU A 26 18.45 0.16 -25.40
C GLU A 26 18.78 1.61 -25.05
N THR A 27 20.01 2.01 -25.35
CA THR A 27 20.44 3.42 -25.22
C THR A 27 20.86 3.90 -26.59
N HIS A 28 20.15 4.90 -27.11
CA HIS A 28 20.48 5.55 -28.37
C HIS A 28 20.85 7.02 -28.12
N ASN A 29 22.08 7.42 -28.50
CA ASN A 29 22.60 8.78 -28.25
C ASN A 29 22.50 9.24 -26.78
N GLY A 30 22.69 8.31 -25.81
CA GLY A 30 22.58 8.59 -24.39
C GLY A 30 21.16 8.67 -23.85
N GLN A 31 20.14 8.43 -24.69
CA GLN A 31 18.73 8.40 -24.29
C GLN A 31 18.24 6.95 -24.23
N PRO A 32 17.47 6.57 -23.18
CA PRO A 32 16.84 5.26 -23.11
C PRO A 32 15.72 5.17 -24.16
N VAL A 33 15.73 4.08 -24.93
CA VAL A 33 14.72 3.78 -25.94
C VAL A 33 14.25 2.34 -25.81
N LEU A 34 13.04 2.05 -26.30
CA LEU A 34 12.55 0.69 -26.49
C LEU A 34 12.79 0.29 -27.95
N ALA A 35 13.74 -0.62 -28.14
CA ALA A 35 13.97 -1.24 -29.45
C ALA A 35 13.03 -2.44 -29.62
N VAL A 36 12.26 -2.45 -30.71
CA VAL A 36 11.31 -3.52 -31.00
C VAL A 36 11.78 -4.28 -32.24
N PRO A 37 12.23 -5.55 -32.07
CA PRO A 37 12.55 -6.41 -33.21
C PRO A 37 11.33 -6.60 -34.14
N GLN A 38 11.55 -6.56 -35.45
CA GLN A 38 10.48 -6.73 -36.44
C GLN A 38 9.83 -8.10 -36.37
N CYS A 39 10.61 -9.14 -36.06
CA CYS A 39 10.14 -10.51 -35.99
C CYS A 39 10.39 -11.13 -34.62
N VAL A 40 9.53 -12.06 -34.23
CA VAL A 40 9.76 -12.93 -33.09
C VAL A 40 10.98 -13.83 -33.34
N SER A 41 11.79 -14.04 -32.29
CA SER A 41 12.95 -14.95 -32.38
C SER A 41 12.55 -16.32 -32.93
N SER A 42 13.39 -16.90 -33.77
CA SER A 42 13.22 -18.28 -34.25
C SER A 42 13.53 -19.33 -33.18
N GLN A 43 14.20 -18.97 -32.10
CA GLN A 43 14.49 -19.84 -30.97
C GLN A 43 13.24 -20.10 -30.12
N ALA A 44 13.26 -21.13 -29.27
CA ALA A 44 12.22 -21.40 -28.30
C ALA A 44 12.05 -20.19 -27.35
N LEU A 45 10.82 -19.78 -27.17
CA LEU A 45 10.47 -18.66 -26.32
C LEU A 45 10.18 -19.09 -24.88
N LEU A 46 9.74 -20.35 -24.73
CA LEU A 46 9.49 -20.96 -23.43
C LEU A 46 10.77 -21.62 -22.91
N THR A 47 11.35 -21.05 -21.87
CA THR A 47 12.52 -21.62 -21.19
C THR A 47 12.07 -22.68 -20.20
N ILE A 48 12.57 -23.91 -20.36
CA ILE A 48 12.28 -25.04 -19.46
C ILE A 48 13.31 -25.02 -18.31
N VAL A 49 12.86 -24.99 -17.09
CA VAL A 49 13.70 -24.95 -15.88
C VAL A 49 13.29 -26.09 -14.97
N PRO A 50 14.08 -27.18 -14.89
CA PRO A 50 13.81 -28.24 -13.93
C PRO A 50 14.05 -27.73 -12.50
N LEU A 51 13.08 -27.96 -11.61
CA LEU A 51 13.25 -27.71 -10.20
C LEU A 51 13.72 -28.97 -9.49
N PRO A 52 14.59 -28.85 -8.47
CA PRO A 52 14.91 -29.99 -7.60
C PRO A 52 13.66 -30.45 -6.85
N SER A 53 13.60 -31.74 -6.54
CA SER A 53 12.54 -32.31 -5.71
C SER A 53 12.46 -31.57 -4.38
N VAL A 54 11.26 -31.08 -4.03
CA VAL A 54 11.01 -30.33 -2.80
C VAL A 54 10.10 -31.12 -1.88
N SER A 55 10.38 -31.07 -0.58
CA SER A 55 9.71 -31.90 0.42
C SER A 55 8.33 -31.37 0.83
N ASP A 56 8.03 -30.10 0.59
CA ASP A 56 6.76 -29.48 0.95
C ASP A 56 6.40 -28.28 0.05
N ASP A 57 5.13 -27.87 0.08
CA ASP A 57 4.60 -26.77 -0.72
C ASP A 57 5.19 -25.39 -0.30
N ASN A 58 5.62 -25.20 0.95
CA ASN A 58 6.22 -23.93 1.38
C ASN A 58 7.62 -23.76 0.78
N ALA A 59 8.41 -24.83 0.72
CA ALA A 59 9.72 -24.80 0.08
C ALA A 59 9.58 -24.55 -1.43
N LEU A 60 8.58 -25.16 -2.08
CA LEU A 60 8.24 -24.89 -3.49
C LEU A 60 7.88 -23.42 -3.70
N GLN A 61 6.98 -22.87 -2.87
CA GLN A 61 6.56 -21.47 -2.96
C GLN A 61 7.75 -20.50 -2.77
N ALA A 62 8.65 -20.80 -1.83
CA ALA A 62 9.86 -20.01 -1.62
C ALA A 62 10.78 -19.99 -2.85
N MET A 63 10.97 -21.14 -3.52
CA MET A 63 11.75 -21.23 -4.74
C MET A 63 11.10 -20.46 -5.89
N ILE A 64 9.77 -20.55 -6.04
CA ILE A 64 9.03 -19.82 -7.06
C ILE A 64 9.16 -18.30 -6.80
N ASN A 65 8.99 -17.84 -5.55
CA ASN A 65 9.14 -16.45 -5.18
C ASN A 65 10.55 -15.92 -5.46
N GLN A 66 11.58 -16.69 -5.11
CA GLN A 66 12.98 -16.37 -5.43
C GLN A 66 13.20 -16.22 -6.94
N ARG A 67 12.63 -17.11 -7.73
CA ARG A 67 12.73 -17.07 -9.19
C ARG A 67 11.97 -15.89 -9.79
N ALA A 68 10.77 -15.64 -9.30
CA ALA A 68 9.93 -14.51 -9.70
C ALA A 68 10.56 -13.16 -9.38
N ALA A 69 11.31 -13.06 -8.27
CA ALA A 69 12.01 -11.85 -7.84
C ALA A 69 13.28 -11.56 -8.67
N HIS A 70 13.65 -12.41 -9.65
CA HIS A 70 14.84 -12.18 -10.46
C HIS A 70 14.71 -10.89 -11.28
N PRO A 71 15.62 -9.92 -11.12
CA PRO A 71 15.47 -8.61 -11.71
C PRO A 71 15.54 -8.67 -13.24
N MET A 72 14.81 -7.80 -13.90
CA MET A 72 14.87 -7.53 -15.33
C MET A 72 15.53 -6.15 -15.52
N PRO A 73 16.85 -6.08 -15.63
CA PRO A 73 17.54 -4.79 -15.71
C PRO A 73 17.23 -4.10 -17.05
N LEU A 74 17.03 -2.78 -16.99
CA LEU A 74 16.85 -1.94 -18.19
C LEU A 74 18.22 -1.64 -18.86
N THR A 75 19.00 -2.70 -19.04
CA THR A 75 20.31 -2.63 -19.73
C THR A 75 20.14 -3.07 -21.18
N SER A 76 21.03 -2.57 -22.02
CA SER A 76 20.98 -2.81 -23.46
C SER A 76 20.85 -4.29 -23.83
N GLY A 77 19.90 -4.60 -24.71
CA GLY A 77 19.66 -5.94 -25.25
C GLY A 77 18.91 -6.90 -24.32
N THR A 78 18.44 -6.46 -23.14
CA THR A 78 17.67 -7.34 -22.25
C THR A 78 16.19 -7.39 -22.67
N PRO A 79 15.61 -8.60 -22.97
CA PRO A 79 14.19 -8.74 -23.23
C PRO A 79 13.37 -8.35 -22.01
N LEU A 80 12.30 -7.57 -22.23
CA LEU A 80 11.39 -7.07 -21.17
C LEU A 80 10.17 -7.99 -20.95
N CYS A 81 10.10 -9.10 -21.69
CA CYS A 81 9.14 -10.18 -21.53
C CYS A 81 9.87 -11.52 -21.56
N ARG A 82 9.54 -12.43 -20.63
CA ARG A 82 10.16 -13.76 -20.53
C ARG A 82 9.16 -14.78 -20.01
N PHE A 83 9.18 -15.98 -20.57
CA PHE A 83 8.34 -17.10 -20.18
C PHE A 83 9.22 -18.26 -19.70
N GLU A 84 8.97 -18.74 -18.49
CA GLU A 84 9.68 -19.87 -17.91
C GLU A 84 8.68 -20.94 -17.45
N LEU A 85 8.92 -22.17 -17.82
CA LEU A 85 8.18 -23.32 -17.32
C LEU A 85 9.05 -24.08 -16.32
N LEU A 86 8.70 -23.93 -15.05
CA LEU A 86 9.35 -24.69 -13.98
C LEU A 86 8.71 -26.07 -13.94
N THR A 87 9.49 -27.13 -14.13
CA THR A 87 9.00 -28.51 -14.13
C THR A 87 9.33 -29.20 -12.83
N LEU A 88 8.35 -29.93 -12.26
CA LEU A 88 8.48 -30.75 -11.07
C LEU A 88 8.48 -32.25 -11.46
N ASP A 89 8.89 -33.12 -10.54
CA ASP A 89 9.02 -34.56 -10.81
C ASP A 89 7.67 -35.31 -10.96
N ASP A 90 6.54 -34.65 -10.60
CA ASP A 90 5.21 -35.27 -10.49
C ASP A 90 4.20 -34.77 -11.54
N ASP A 91 4.64 -34.52 -12.75
CA ASP A 91 3.83 -33.99 -13.87
C ASP A 91 3.24 -32.59 -13.61
N ARG A 92 3.52 -31.97 -12.46
CA ARG A 92 3.19 -30.58 -12.19
C ARG A 92 4.23 -29.64 -12.83
N SER A 93 3.76 -28.49 -13.25
CA SER A 93 4.65 -27.44 -13.73
C SER A 93 4.08 -26.06 -13.36
N VAL A 94 4.96 -25.08 -13.24
CA VAL A 94 4.58 -23.70 -12.95
C VAL A 94 5.04 -22.82 -14.11
N LEU A 95 4.08 -22.17 -14.78
CA LEU A 95 4.38 -21.17 -15.81
C LEU A 95 4.60 -19.82 -15.13
N LEU A 96 5.84 -19.32 -15.16
CA LEU A 96 6.19 -17.97 -14.77
C LEU A 96 6.21 -17.06 -16.00
N ILE A 97 5.47 -15.96 -15.92
CA ILE A 97 5.43 -14.91 -16.94
C ILE A 97 6.03 -13.66 -16.34
N HIS A 98 7.20 -13.28 -16.80
CA HIS A 98 7.90 -12.07 -16.38
C HIS A 98 7.61 -10.95 -17.37
N LEU A 99 7.01 -9.88 -16.88
CA LEU A 99 6.71 -8.68 -17.66
C LEU A 99 7.27 -7.46 -16.93
N HIS A 100 8.16 -6.73 -17.59
CA HIS A 100 8.59 -5.45 -17.03
C HIS A 100 7.46 -4.42 -17.10
N HIS A 101 7.26 -3.66 -16.02
CA HIS A 101 6.14 -2.71 -15.94
C HIS A 101 6.20 -1.58 -16.99
N ILE A 102 7.39 -1.32 -17.59
CA ILE A 102 7.55 -0.32 -18.65
C ILE A 102 6.87 -0.71 -19.97
N ILE A 103 6.53 -2.01 -20.18
CA ILE A 103 5.85 -2.51 -21.36
C ILE A 103 4.45 -3.04 -21.09
N SER A 104 4.01 -3.07 -19.84
CA SER A 104 2.75 -3.71 -19.44
C SER A 104 2.20 -3.14 -18.15
N ASP A 105 0.91 -3.35 -17.92
CA ASP A 105 0.20 -3.02 -16.69
C ASP A 105 -0.70 -4.18 -16.23
N GLY A 106 -1.52 -3.95 -15.20
CA GLY A 106 -2.45 -4.97 -14.68
C GLY A 106 -3.47 -5.44 -15.71
N TRP A 107 -4.00 -4.54 -16.54
CA TRP A 107 -4.93 -4.87 -17.63
C TRP A 107 -4.26 -5.74 -18.71
N SER A 108 -3.03 -5.38 -19.08
CA SER A 108 -2.22 -6.13 -20.05
C SER A 108 -2.05 -7.61 -19.68
N LYS A 109 -1.95 -7.93 -18.39
CA LYS A 109 -1.89 -9.32 -17.91
C LYS A 109 -3.16 -10.08 -18.26
N GLY A 110 -4.33 -9.45 -18.12
CA GLY A 110 -5.61 -10.04 -18.50
C GLY A 110 -5.71 -10.31 -20.01
N VAL A 111 -5.24 -9.38 -20.83
CA VAL A 111 -5.19 -9.56 -22.29
C VAL A 111 -4.26 -10.72 -22.63
N LEU A 112 -3.04 -10.72 -22.10
CA LEU A 112 -2.05 -11.77 -22.33
C LEU A 112 -2.57 -13.16 -21.98
N LEU A 113 -3.17 -13.33 -20.80
CA LEU A 113 -3.65 -14.63 -20.35
C LEU A 113 -4.83 -15.14 -21.20
N ARG A 114 -5.76 -14.25 -21.58
CA ARG A 114 -6.86 -14.63 -22.50
C ARG A 114 -6.37 -15.07 -23.86
N GLU A 115 -5.44 -14.30 -24.45
CA GLU A 115 -4.91 -14.64 -25.77
C GLU A 115 -4.02 -15.88 -25.73
N LEU A 116 -3.22 -16.06 -24.68
CA LEU A 116 -2.42 -17.26 -24.49
C LEU A 116 -3.30 -18.51 -24.32
N GLN A 117 -4.40 -18.41 -23.58
CA GLN A 117 -5.42 -19.45 -23.47
C GLN A 117 -6.00 -19.81 -24.84
N ALA A 118 -6.47 -18.81 -25.60
CA ALA A 118 -7.07 -19.03 -26.92
C ALA A 118 -6.08 -19.67 -27.88
N ALA A 119 -4.84 -19.16 -27.94
CA ALA A 119 -3.78 -19.70 -28.76
C ALA A 119 -3.42 -21.15 -28.39
N TYR A 120 -3.29 -21.46 -27.10
CA TYR A 120 -3.03 -22.83 -26.61
C TYR A 120 -4.17 -23.79 -27.00
N ASN A 121 -5.41 -23.35 -26.90
CA ASN A 121 -6.58 -24.13 -27.20
C ASN A 121 -6.83 -24.29 -28.72
N GLY A 122 -6.06 -23.58 -29.58
CA GLY A 122 -6.24 -23.57 -31.02
C GLY A 122 -7.39 -22.71 -31.49
N GLU A 123 -7.81 -21.76 -30.69
CA GLU A 123 -8.85 -20.78 -31.02
C GLU A 123 -8.24 -19.61 -31.80
N SER A 124 -9.08 -18.91 -32.59
CA SER A 124 -8.63 -17.73 -33.32
C SER A 124 -8.50 -16.53 -32.39
N LEU A 125 -7.37 -15.85 -32.47
CA LEU A 125 -7.18 -14.58 -31.78
C LEU A 125 -7.89 -13.46 -32.53
N THR A 126 -8.97 -12.95 -31.97
CA THR A 126 -9.76 -11.86 -32.55
C THR A 126 -10.08 -10.81 -31.51
N PRO A 127 -10.23 -9.53 -31.89
CA PRO A 127 -9.84 -8.96 -33.19
C PRO A 127 -8.32 -8.86 -33.33
N GLU A 128 -7.81 -8.64 -34.53
CA GLU A 128 -6.42 -8.20 -34.70
C GLU A 128 -6.21 -6.91 -33.94
N PRO A 129 -5.05 -6.66 -33.30
CA PRO A 129 -4.78 -5.38 -32.68
C PRO A 129 -4.87 -4.31 -33.78
N LEU A 130 -5.84 -3.46 -33.63
CA LEU A 130 -6.07 -2.34 -34.56
C LEU A 130 -5.22 -1.12 -34.21
N LEU A 131 -4.60 -1.14 -33.02
CA LEU A 131 -3.84 -0.02 -32.48
C LEU A 131 -2.54 -0.53 -31.86
N GLU A 132 -1.42 -0.07 -32.39
CA GLU A 132 -0.09 -0.30 -31.84
C GLU A 132 0.25 0.78 -30.80
N TYR A 133 1.22 0.50 -29.91
CA TYR A 133 1.62 1.47 -28.90
C TYR A 133 2.20 2.77 -29.52
N ALA A 134 2.86 2.66 -30.68
CA ALA A 134 3.36 3.83 -31.41
C ALA A 134 2.22 4.77 -31.85
N ASP A 135 1.12 4.21 -32.39
CA ASP A 135 -0.06 4.98 -32.81
C ASP A 135 -0.71 5.67 -31.60
N TYR A 136 -0.77 4.96 -30.46
CA TYR A 136 -1.25 5.54 -29.20
C TYR A 136 -0.39 6.73 -28.76
N MET A 137 0.92 6.63 -28.88
CA MET A 137 1.83 7.74 -28.52
C MET A 137 1.65 8.95 -29.43
N GLU A 138 1.44 8.77 -30.75
CA GLU A 138 1.12 9.86 -31.67
C GLU A 138 -0.20 10.55 -31.28
N TYR A 139 -1.23 9.73 -31.01
CA TYR A 139 -2.52 10.24 -30.55
C TYR A 139 -2.42 11.02 -29.21
N GLN A 140 -1.54 10.60 -28.29
CA GLN A 140 -1.29 11.33 -27.06
C GLN A 140 -0.56 12.66 -27.33
N GLU A 141 0.38 12.69 -28.26
CA GLU A 141 1.10 13.92 -28.61
C GLU A 141 0.17 14.95 -29.26
N GLU A 142 -0.72 14.53 -30.18
CA GLU A 142 -1.76 15.37 -30.73
C GLU A 142 -2.69 15.93 -29.65
N TRP A 143 -3.09 15.10 -28.70
CA TRP A 143 -3.95 15.53 -27.62
C TRP A 143 -3.27 16.56 -26.71
N ARG A 144 -1.96 16.46 -26.47
CA ARG A 144 -1.19 17.43 -25.68
C ARG A 144 -1.24 18.84 -26.26
N GLN A 145 -1.50 18.98 -27.57
CA GLN A 145 -1.62 20.25 -28.24
C GLN A 145 -3.06 20.81 -28.23
N SER A 146 -4.03 20.11 -27.68
CA SER A 146 -5.44 20.48 -27.67
C SER A 146 -5.83 21.36 -26.47
N ASP A 147 -6.95 22.11 -26.64
CA ASP A 147 -7.57 22.85 -25.53
C ASP A 147 -8.01 21.94 -24.37
N ALA A 148 -8.42 20.69 -24.67
CA ALA A 148 -8.81 19.71 -23.67
C ALA A 148 -7.64 19.31 -22.75
N TYR A 149 -6.41 19.27 -23.25
CA TYR A 149 -5.22 19.09 -22.43
C TYR A 149 -5.02 20.27 -21.47
N GLN A 150 -5.17 21.52 -21.98
CA GLN A 150 -5.03 22.71 -21.15
C GLN A 150 -6.12 22.81 -20.09
N ASP A 151 -7.34 22.37 -20.40
CA ASP A 151 -8.45 22.30 -19.44
C ASP A 151 -8.16 21.26 -18.33
N ALA A 152 -7.67 20.08 -18.71
CA ALA A 152 -7.29 19.05 -17.75
C ALA A 152 -6.11 19.51 -16.86
N MET A 153 -5.13 20.19 -17.46
CA MET A 153 -3.99 20.75 -16.74
C MET A 153 -4.46 21.78 -15.68
N ARG A 154 -5.33 22.72 -16.06
CA ARG A 154 -5.90 23.73 -15.16
C ARG A 154 -6.71 23.09 -14.03
N TYR A 155 -7.51 22.06 -14.34
CA TYR A 155 -8.26 21.33 -13.32
C TYR A 155 -7.35 20.76 -12.24
N TRP A 156 -6.30 20.03 -12.63
CA TRP A 156 -5.39 19.42 -11.68
C TRP A 156 -4.53 20.42 -10.93
N GLN A 157 -4.07 21.48 -11.58
CA GLN A 157 -3.37 22.60 -10.92
C GLN A 157 -4.24 23.24 -9.83
N ASN A 158 -5.51 23.50 -10.13
CA ASN A 158 -6.45 24.09 -9.15
C ASN A 158 -6.78 23.11 -8.02
N THR A 159 -7.00 21.84 -8.34
CA THR A 159 -7.35 20.79 -7.35
C THR A 159 -6.21 20.56 -6.36
N LEU A 160 -4.98 20.60 -6.84
CA LEU A 160 -3.78 20.34 -6.05
C LEU A 160 -3.05 21.64 -5.65
N ALA A 161 -3.72 22.79 -5.73
CA ALA A 161 -3.15 24.08 -5.34
C ALA A 161 -2.85 24.16 -3.83
N GLY A 162 -1.87 24.98 -3.48
CA GLY A 162 -1.47 25.22 -2.10
C GLY A 162 -0.61 24.11 -1.50
N THR A 163 -0.57 24.04 -0.18
CA THR A 163 0.19 22.98 0.54
C THR A 163 -0.53 21.66 0.40
N LEU A 164 0.17 20.64 -0.09
CA LEU A 164 -0.37 19.29 -0.17
C LEU A 164 -0.24 18.59 1.19
N PRO A 165 -1.29 17.93 1.67
CA PRO A 165 -1.22 17.13 2.90
C PRO A 165 -0.33 15.91 2.66
N ILE A 166 0.61 15.69 3.59
CA ILE A 166 1.40 14.46 3.68
C ILE A 166 0.68 13.55 4.67
N LEU A 167 0.51 12.29 4.33
CA LEU A 167 -0.16 11.33 5.22
C LEU A 167 0.65 11.13 6.51
N ASP A 168 0.04 11.41 7.64
CA ASP A 168 0.66 11.39 8.98
C ASP A 168 0.09 10.26 9.85
N ILE A 169 0.06 9.04 9.32
CA ILE A 169 -0.21 7.85 10.14
C ILE A 169 1.07 7.54 10.93
N PRO A 170 1.00 7.43 12.29
CA PRO A 170 2.17 7.12 13.10
C PRO A 170 2.87 5.85 12.64
N THR A 171 4.15 5.97 12.30
CA THR A 171 4.99 4.85 11.85
C THR A 171 5.64 4.13 13.02
N ASP A 172 5.89 2.82 12.89
CA ASP A 172 6.60 2.03 13.91
C ASP A 172 8.13 2.22 13.81
N GLN A 173 8.60 2.62 12.64
CA GLN A 173 10.01 2.91 12.36
C GLN A 173 10.16 4.31 11.77
N PRO A 174 11.25 5.03 12.06
CA PRO A 174 11.49 6.35 11.48
C PRO A 174 11.70 6.24 9.97
N ARG A 175 11.07 7.15 9.22
CA ARG A 175 11.23 7.25 7.77
C ARG A 175 12.69 7.51 7.40
N GLN A 176 13.22 6.70 6.50
CA GLN A 176 14.57 6.87 5.98
C GLN A 176 14.58 7.89 4.84
N LYS A 177 15.71 8.61 4.67
CA LYS A 177 15.88 9.60 3.59
C LYS A 177 15.81 8.96 2.19
N VAL A 178 16.21 7.70 2.08
CA VAL A 178 16.12 6.93 0.83
C VAL A 178 15.10 5.82 1.05
N ALA A 179 14.02 5.85 0.29
CA ALA A 179 13.01 4.80 0.33
C ALA A 179 13.61 3.46 -0.12
N ARG A 180 13.39 2.41 0.67
CA ARG A 180 13.87 1.04 0.35
C ARG A 180 12.85 0.23 -0.43
N TYR A 181 11.61 0.69 -0.54
CA TYR A 181 10.51 0.00 -1.23
C TYR A 181 10.32 -1.45 -0.77
N GLN A 182 10.59 -1.74 0.49
CA GLN A 182 10.37 -3.07 1.07
C GLN A 182 8.88 -3.24 1.33
N GLY A 183 8.21 -3.99 0.46
CA GLY A 183 6.79 -4.27 0.60
C GLY A 183 6.52 -5.49 1.47
N ALA A 184 5.41 -5.47 2.17
CA ALA A 184 4.75 -6.62 2.76
C ALA A 184 3.24 -6.46 2.63
N PHE A 185 2.48 -7.51 2.87
CA PHE A 185 1.03 -7.44 2.74
C PHE A 185 0.30 -8.22 3.83
N VAL A 186 -0.92 -7.79 4.11
CA VAL A 186 -1.89 -8.49 4.95
C VAL A 186 -3.17 -8.71 4.15
N ALA A 187 -3.47 -9.96 3.82
CA ALA A 187 -4.69 -10.32 3.12
C ALA A 187 -5.87 -10.45 4.10
N PHE A 188 -7.06 -10.13 3.63
CA PHE A 188 -8.29 -10.27 4.39
C PHE A 188 -9.50 -10.57 3.51
N ALA A 189 -10.58 -11.05 4.14
CA ALA A 189 -11.89 -11.18 3.51
C ALA A 189 -12.94 -10.54 4.42
N LEU A 190 -13.94 -9.90 3.83
CA LEU A 190 -15.11 -9.46 4.58
C LEU A 190 -16.03 -10.64 4.84
N SER A 191 -16.80 -10.58 5.96
CA SER A 191 -17.85 -11.56 6.21
C SER A 191 -18.96 -11.46 5.15
N ALA A 192 -19.68 -12.55 4.87
CA ALA A 192 -20.79 -12.53 3.94
C ALA A 192 -21.84 -11.47 4.32
N ASN A 193 -22.16 -11.37 5.61
CA ASN A 193 -23.09 -10.38 6.13
C ASN A 193 -22.60 -8.93 5.90
N THR A 194 -21.32 -8.64 6.12
CA THR A 194 -20.73 -7.32 5.82
C THR A 194 -20.79 -7.02 4.32
N CYS A 195 -20.47 -8.01 3.46
CA CYS A 195 -20.55 -7.86 2.00
C CYS A 195 -21.97 -7.48 1.57
N GLU A 196 -22.98 -8.22 2.03
CA GLU A 196 -24.39 -7.95 1.70
C GLU A 196 -24.82 -6.55 2.13
N ARG A 197 -24.48 -6.13 3.37
CA ARG A 197 -24.82 -4.79 3.86
C ARG A 197 -24.14 -3.70 3.07
N VAL A 198 -22.82 -3.81 2.81
CA VAL A 198 -22.06 -2.82 2.04
C VAL A 198 -22.62 -2.68 0.62
N LEU A 199 -22.92 -3.79 -0.05
CA LEU A 199 -23.50 -3.78 -1.39
C LEU A 199 -24.91 -3.15 -1.38
N ALA A 200 -25.73 -3.46 -0.39
CA ALA A 200 -27.06 -2.88 -0.24
C ALA A 200 -26.98 -1.37 0.06
N ALA A 201 -26.08 -0.95 0.96
CA ALA A 201 -25.90 0.44 1.33
C ALA A 201 -25.38 1.29 0.16
N ALA A 202 -24.42 0.78 -0.62
CA ALA A 202 -23.94 1.46 -1.83
C ALA A 202 -25.06 1.66 -2.87
N ARG A 203 -25.89 0.62 -3.09
CA ARG A 203 -27.06 0.71 -3.98
C ARG A 203 -28.10 1.72 -3.47
N ALA A 204 -28.42 1.69 -2.17
CA ALA A 204 -29.38 2.61 -1.56
C ALA A 204 -28.96 4.08 -1.72
N GLN A 205 -27.64 4.37 -1.62
CA GLN A 205 -27.07 5.69 -1.83
C GLN A 205 -26.81 6.04 -3.29
N ARG A 206 -27.09 5.13 -4.23
CA ARG A 206 -26.86 5.29 -5.68
C ARG A 206 -25.43 5.63 -6.04
N VAL A 207 -24.46 4.96 -5.39
CA VAL A 207 -23.03 5.10 -5.65
C VAL A 207 -22.43 3.75 -6.05
N SER A 208 -21.26 3.80 -6.69
CA SER A 208 -20.49 2.59 -6.98
C SER A 208 -19.92 1.97 -5.69
N LEU A 209 -19.68 0.66 -5.71
CA LEU A 209 -18.99 -0.03 -4.62
C LEU A 209 -17.62 0.61 -4.36
N TYR A 210 -16.89 1.00 -5.41
CA TYR A 210 -15.63 1.73 -5.30
C TYR A 210 -15.76 2.99 -4.44
N ASN A 211 -16.74 3.86 -4.74
CA ASN A 211 -16.95 5.09 -3.98
C ASN A 211 -17.24 4.82 -2.50
N TYR A 212 -18.10 3.84 -2.24
CA TYR A 212 -18.49 3.47 -0.88
C TYR A 212 -17.28 2.97 -0.07
N LEU A 213 -16.49 2.06 -0.64
CA LEU A 213 -15.30 1.51 0.00
C LEU A 213 -14.17 2.54 0.13
N LEU A 214 -13.97 3.40 -0.87
CA LEU A 214 -13.03 4.52 -0.78
C LEU A 214 -13.38 5.46 0.36
N THR A 215 -14.67 5.78 0.54
CA THR A 215 -15.12 6.63 1.65
C THR A 215 -14.79 6.00 3.00
N ALA A 216 -15.02 4.70 3.18
CA ALA A 216 -14.64 3.99 4.38
C ALA A 216 -13.10 3.97 4.58
N PHE A 217 -12.31 3.87 3.50
CA PHE A 217 -10.85 3.94 3.57
C PHE A 217 -10.38 5.33 4.03
N VAL A 218 -10.98 6.40 3.54
CA VAL A 218 -10.67 7.76 4.00
C VAL A 218 -10.99 7.93 5.49
N LEU A 219 -12.09 7.35 5.98
CA LEU A 219 -12.39 7.33 7.42
C LEU A 219 -11.34 6.58 8.24
N LEU A 220 -10.82 5.46 7.73
CA LEU A 220 -9.72 4.74 8.37
C LEU A 220 -8.46 5.60 8.46
N LEU A 221 -8.10 6.30 7.37
CA LEU A 221 -6.98 7.24 7.38
C LEU A 221 -7.20 8.34 8.41
N HIS A 222 -8.41 8.92 8.43
CA HIS A 222 -8.75 9.99 9.37
C HIS A 222 -8.72 9.54 10.83
N ARG A 223 -9.21 8.35 11.12
CA ARG A 223 -9.15 7.78 12.46
C ARG A 223 -7.72 7.70 13.00
N ASN A 224 -6.75 7.45 12.13
CA ASN A 224 -5.35 7.24 12.51
C ASN A 224 -4.46 8.49 12.36
N ALA A 225 -4.75 9.40 11.42
CA ALA A 225 -3.92 10.58 11.13
C ALA A 225 -4.56 11.91 11.57
N ARG A 226 -5.89 11.97 11.76
CA ARG A 226 -6.62 13.17 12.21
C ARG A 226 -6.37 14.44 11.37
N GLN A 227 -6.22 14.28 10.06
CA GLN A 227 -6.05 15.38 9.11
C GLN A 227 -7.39 15.79 8.51
N GLN A 228 -7.53 17.04 8.08
CA GLN A 228 -8.77 17.57 7.48
C GLN A 228 -8.94 17.18 6.03
N GLU A 229 -7.88 16.74 5.36
CA GLU A 229 -7.90 16.30 3.96
C GLU A 229 -6.81 15.26 3.70
N TYR A 230 -7.04 14.44 2.69
CA TYR A 230 -6.17 13.33 2.28
C TYR A 230 -5.99 13.35 0.77
N ILE A 231 -4.81 12.95 0.30
CA ILE A 231 -4.63 12.66 -1.12
C ILE A 231 -4.46 11.15 -1.26
N VAL A 232 -5.40 10.53 -1.98
CA VAL A 232 -5.40 9.10 -2.26
C VAL A 232 -5.14 8.87 -3.74
N GLY A 233 -4.11 8.11 -4.07
CA GLY A 233 -3.87 7.67 -5.44
C GLY A 233 -4.92 6.66 -5.89
N MET A 234 -5.59 6.93 -7.00
CA MET A 234 -6.57 6.04 -7.63
C MET A 234 -6.02 5.53 -8.96
N PRO A 235 -5.51 4.30 -9.03
CA PRO A 235 -5.14 3.68 -10.31
C PRO A 235 -6.35 3.50 -11.20
N ILE A 236 -6.19 3.82 -12.49
CA ILE A 236 -7.20 3.60 -13.53
C ILE A 236 -6.55 2.93 -14.73
N ALA A 237 -7.30 2.08 -15.42
CA ALA A 237 -6.79 1.38 -16.59
C ALA A 237 -6.46 2.32 -17.78
N ALA A 238 -7.02 3.53 -17.79
CA ALA A 238 -6.86 4.58 -18.80
C ALA A 238 -7.07 4.10 -20.26
N ARG A 239 -7.89 3.07 -20.44
CA ARG A 239 -8.32 2.57 -21.74
C ARG A 239 -9.65 3.19 -22.09
N LEU A 240 -9.62 4.19 -22.95
CA LEU A 240 -10.76 5.06 -23.28
C LEU A 240 -11.55 4.59 -24.50
N THR A 241 -10.97 3.68 -25.29
CA THR A 241 -11.60 3.10 -26.48
C THR A 241 -11.51 1.57 -26.44
N LYS A 242 -12.37 0.91 -27.22
CA LYS A 242 -12.39 -0.56 -27.32
C LYS A 242 -11.09 -1.13 -27.90
N GLU A 243 -10.45 -0.39 -28.80
CA GLU A 243 -9.18 -0.77 -29.40
C GLU A 243 -8.09 -0.80 -28.32
N GLN A 244 -8.06 0.18 -27.41
CA GLN A 244 -7.12 0.23 -26.30
C GLN A 244 -7.33 -0.91 -25.30
N GLU A 245 -8.55 -1.45 -25.17
CA GLU A 245 -8.84 -2.61 -24.29
C GLU A 245 -8.12 -3.89 -24.72
N HIS A 246 -7.72 -3.99 -25.98
CA HIS A 246 -6.97 -5.13 -26.54
C HIS A 246 -5.45 -4.94 -26.54
N MET A 247 -4.96 -3.78 -26.12
CA MET A 247 -3.53 -3.48 -26.10
C MET A 247 -2.83 -4.09 -24.88
N ILE A 248 -1.66 -4.67 -25.13
CA ILE A 248 -0.66 -4.94 -24.10
C ILE A 248 0.30 -3.75 -24.09
N ALA A 249 0.14 -2.85 -23.12
CA ALA A 249 0.91 -1.62 -23.02
C ALA A 249 0.78 -1.01 -21.61
N PRO A 250 1.70 -0.15 -21.15
CA PRO A 250 1.67 0.51 -19.85
C PRO A 250 0.75 1.75 -19.90
N LEU A 251 -0.56 1.53 -20.03
CA LEU A 251 -1.55 2.62 -20.13
C LEU A 251 -2.12 3.03 -18.78
N VAL A 252 -1.88 2.28 -17.71
CA VAL A 252 -2.37 2.61 -16.38
C VAL A 252 -1.96 4.04 -15.99
N ASN A 253 -2.91 4.81 -15.49
CA ASN A 253 -2.69 6.15 -14.94
C ASN A 253 -3.11 6.18 -13.48
N VAL A 254 -2.67 7.17 -12.72
CA VAL A 254 -3.09 7.35 -11.32
C VAL A 254 -3.65 8.76 -11.15
N LEU A 255 -4.88 8.83 -10.64
CA LEU A 255 -5.53 10.10 -10.32
C LEU A 255 -5.31 10.43 -8.83
N PRO A 256 -4.68 11.57 -8.50
CA PRO A 256 -4.47 11.98 -7.12
C PRO A 256 -5.72 12.67 -6.58
N LEU A 257 -6.58 11.92 -5.90
CA LEU A 257 -7.83 12.42 -5.35
C LEU A 257 -7.57 13.20 -4.06
N ARG A 258 -7.80 14.51 -4.05
CA ARG A 258 -7.78 15.34 -2.85
C ARG A 258 -9.15 15.29 -2.19
N LEU A 259 -9.24 14.63 -1.05
CA LEU A 259 -10.48 14.24 -0.37
C LEU A 259 -10.58 15.00 0.95
N PRO A 260 -11.48 16.00 1.06
CA PRO A 260 -11.74 16.70 2.31
C PRO A 260 -12.55 15.80 3.24
N LEU A 261 -12.39 16.01 4.54
CA LEU A 261 -13.14 15.32 5.57
C LEU A 261 -13.71 16.31 6.56
N ASP A 262 -15.04 16.23 6.75
CA ASP A 262 -15.79 16.99 7.74
C ASP A 262 -16.35 16.04 8.79
N GLU A 263 -15.89 16.16 10.03
CA GLU A 263 -16.36 15.36 11.16
C GLU A 263 -17.82 15.66 11.55
N ALA A 264 -18.37 16.81 11.14
CA ALA A 264 -19.77 17.16 11.37
C ALA A 264 -20.73 16.58 10.33
N ALA A 265 -20.22 16.13 9.19
CA ALA A 265 -20.99 15.47 8.15
C ALA A 265 -21.36 14.04 8.57
N SER A 266 -22.48 13.53 8.04
CA SER A 266 -22.80 12.10 8.11
C SER A 266 -21.95 11.30 7.10
N PHE A 267 -21.84 9.99 7.32
CA PHE A 267 -21.19 9.11 6.35
C PHE A 267 -21.81 9.21 4.96
N SER A 268 -23.14 9.28 4.88
CA SER A 268 -23.87 9.44 3.60
C SER A 268 -23.50 10.73 2.90
N GLU A 269 -23.39 11.85 3.58
CA GLU A 269 -22.96 13.13 2.99
C GLU A 269 -21.52 13.06 2.50
N LEU A 270 -20.62 12.43 3.25
CA LEU A 270 -19.25 12.21 2.84
C LEU A 270 -19.15 11.36 1.58
N VAL A 271 -19.97 10.27 1.48
CA VAL A 271 -20.08 9.43 0.29
C VAL A 271 -20.49 10.25 -0.95
N GLN A 272 -21.44 11.18 -0.80
CA GLN A 272 -21.87 12.05 -1.93
C GLN A 272 -20.82 13.09 -2.29
N THR A 273 -20.11 13.65 -1.31
CA THR A 273 -18.98 14.57 -1.53
C THR A 273 -17.88 13.88 -2.34
N ILE A 274 -17.45 12.68 -1.92
CA ILE A 274 -16.43 11.91 -2.61
C ILE A 274 -16.89 11.51 -4.01
N ARG A 275 -18.19 11.17 -4.19
CA ARG A 275 -18.76 10.91 -5.52
C ARG A 275 -18.57 12.10 -6.47
N GLY A 276 -18.82 13.33 -6.00
CA GLY A 276 -18.63 14.55 -6.80
C GLY A 276 -17.17 14.71 -7.25
N ILE A 277 -16.23 14.48 -6.34
CA ILE A 277 -14.78 14.55 -6.61
C ILE A 277 -14.36 13.47 -7.62
N LEU A 278 -14.81 12.23 -7.45
CA LEU A 278 -14.55 11.15 -8.39
C LEU A 278 -15.05 11.50 -9.80
N PHE A 279 -16.27 12.03 -9.90
CA PHE A 279 -16.84 12.40 -11.19
C PHE A 279 -16.04 13.50 -11.89
N ALA A 280 -15.59 14.51 -11.14
CA ALA A 280 -14.73 15.57 -11.65
C ALA A 280 -13.36 15.04 -12.09
N ALA A 281 -12.73 14.19 -11.29
CA ALA A 281 -11.44 13.56 -11.61
C ALA A 281 -11.51 12.69 -12.88
N PHE A 282 -12.56 11.89 -13.04
CA PHE A 282 -12.76 11.06 -14.23
C PHE A 282 -12.92 11.86 -15.52
N ARG A 283 -13.49 13.06 -15.49
CA ARG A 283 -13.57 13.94 -16.66
C ARG A 283 -12.20 14.39 -17.16
N HIS A 284 -11.19 14.42 -16.28
CA HIS A 284 -9.83 14.85 -16.57
C HIS A 284 -8.81 13.71 -16.43
N GLN A 285 -9.27 12.45 -16.54
CA GLN A 285 -8.47 11.24 -16.33
C GLN A 285 -7.40 11.01 -17.39
N ARG A 286 -7.51 11.66 -18.55
CA ARG A 286 -6.57 11.50 -19.66
C ARG A 286 -5.22 12.15 -19.40
N LEU A 287 -5.14 13.16 -18.51
CA LEU A 287 -3.87 13.78 -18.14
C LEU A 287 -3.02 12.78 -17.35
N GLU A 288 -1.82 12.52 -17.84
CA GLU A 288 -0.89 11.58 -17.21
C GLU A 288 -0.42 12.12 -15.85
N PHE A 289 -0.25 11.23 -14.89
CA PHE A 289 0.24 11.58 -13.55
C PHE A 289 1.60 12.29 -13.58
N THR A 290 2.46 11.93 -14.53
CA THR A 290 3.77 12.59 -14.75
C THR A 290 3.62 14.06 -15.11
N ASP A 291 2.61 14.40 -15.90
CA ASP A 291 2.32 15.80 -16.28
C ASP A 291 1.70 16.56 -15.09
N ILE A 292 0.83 15.89 -14.30
CA ILE A 292 0.30 16.44 -13.04
C ILE A 292 1.45 16.80 -12.07
N VAL A 293 2.38 15.88 -11.85
CA VAL A 293 3.55 16.10 -10.96
C VAL A 293 4.40 17.27 -11.41
N ARG A 294 4.61 17.42 -12.73
CA ARG A 294 5.35 18.57 -13.30
C ARG A 294 4.61 19.88 -13.08
N ALA A 295 3.28 19.86 -13.26
CA ALA A 295 2.43 21.05 -13.16
C ALA A 295 2.31 21.61 -11.73
N VAL A 296 2.38 20.74 -10.71
CA VAL A 296 2.21 21.08 -9.29
C VAL A 296 3.54 21.46 -8.63
N ASN A 297 4.68 21.19 -9.28
CA ASN A 297 6.02 21.50 -8.79
C ASN A 297 6.30 20.98 -7.36
N VAL A 298 6.08 19.69 -7.13
CA VAL A 298 6.20 19.06 -5.81
C VAL A 298 7.67 18.91 -5.40
N ASP A 299 7.97 19.18 -4.13
CA ASP A 299 9.28 18.86 -3.53
C ASP A 299 9.51 17.35 -3.47
N ARG A 300 10.54 16.87 -4.16
CA ARG A 300 10.92 15.45 -4.23
C ARG A 300 11.96 15.05 -3.18
N SER A 301 12.43 15.98 -2.35
CA SER A 301 13.51 15.76 -1.39
C SER A 301 13.07 15.06 -0.09
N ALA A 302 11.77 14.92 0.16
CA ALA A 302 11.22 14.55 1.46
C ALA A 302 11.16 13.04 1.75
N GLY A 303 11.71 12.17 0.89
CA GLY A 303 11.77 10.72 1.13
C GLY A 303 10.42 9.99 1.12
N HIS A 304 9.37 10.61 0.57
CA HIS A 304 8.06 10.01 0.34
C HIS A 304 7.64 10.15 -1.13
N PHE A 305 6.66 9.32 -1.55
CA PHE A 305 6.12 9.41 -2.90
C PHE A 305 5.47 10.78 -3.13
N PRO A 306 5.70 11.41 -4.29
CA PRO A 306 5.17 12.74 -4.57
C PRO A 306 3.63 12.73 -4.63
N ILE A 307 3.02 13.79 -4.12
CA ILE A 307 1.58 14.09 -4.08
C ILE A 307 0.80 13.18 -3.13
N TYR A 308 0.91 11.85 -3.19
CA TYR A 308 0.17 10.92 -2.32
C TYR A 308 1.08 9.86 -1.71
N GLN A 309 0.73 9.35 -0.52
CA GLN A 309 1.45 8.28 0.18
C GLN A 309 0.58 7.05 0.41
N CYS A 310 -0.68 7.11 -0.02
CA CYS A 310 -1.58 5.97 0.02
C CYS A 310 -2.35 5.81 -1.29
N MET A 311 -2.72 4.56 -1.59
CA MET A 311 -3.49 4.19 -2.78
C MET A 311 -4.72 3.37 -2.40
N PHE A 312 -5.77 3.49 -3.20
CA PHE A 312 -6.96 2.66 -3.09
C PHE A 312 -7.36 2.13 -4.45
N GLN A 313 -7.52 0.81 -4.55
CA GLN A 313 -7.86 0.11 -5.79
C GLN A 313 -8.99 -0.90 -5.54
N LEU A 314 -9.92 -0.99 -6.46
CA LEU A 314 -10.92 -2.07 -6.54
C LEU A 314 -10.83 -2.71 -7.91
N ASP A 315 -10.33 -3.94 -7.95
CA ASP A 315 -10.21 -4.69 -9.19
C ASP A 315 -11.58 -5.21 -9.63
N ASN A 316 -12.05 -4.70 -10.75
CA ASN A 316 -13.30 -5.12 -11.38
C ASN A 316 -13.10 -6.26 -12.39
N MET A 317 -11.86 -6.61 -12.67
CA MET A 317 -11.50 -7.72 -13.55
C MET A 317 -10.73 -8.78 -12.75
N PRO A 318 -11.42 -9.77 -12.19
CA PRO A 318 -10.72 -10.95 -11.70
C PRO A 318 -9.96 -11.54 -12.89
N LEU A 319 -8.66 -11.74 -12.71
CA LEU A 319 -7.90 -12.59 -13.61
C LEU A 319 -8.52 -13.99 -13.49
N ALA A 320 -9.47 -14.30 -14.38
CA ALA A 320 -10.01 -15.64 -14.44
C ALA A 320 -8.85 -16.60 -14.69
N SER A 321 -8.80 -17.67 -13.92
CA SER A 321 -7.80 -18.72 -14.18
C SER A 321 -7.96 -19.18 -15.62
N PRO A 322 -6.91 -19.17 -16.43
CA PRO A 322 -7.02 -19.60 -17.82
C PRO A 322 -7.45 -21.07 -17.86
N THR A 323 -8.34 -21.41 -18.78
CA THR A 323 -8.78 -22.78 -19.01
C THR A 323 -8.00 -23.33 -20.19
N LEU A 324 -7.01 -24.17 -19.94
CA LEU A 324 -6.21 -24.82 -20.97
C LEU A 324 -6.72 -26.23 -21.22
N ASN A 325 -6.97 -26.60 -22.48
CA ASN A 325 -7.50 -27.92 -22.85
C ASN A 325 -6.61 -29.04 -22.32
N GLY A 326 -7.19 -29.90 -21.46
CA GLY A 326 -6.50 -31.05 -20.86
C GLY A 326 -5.54 -30.68 -19.69
N VAL A 327 -5.55 -29.44 -19.20
CA VAL A 327 -4.69 -28.98 -18.10
C VAL A 327 -5.51 -28.31 -17.02
N ASN A 328 -5.30 -28.74 -15.78
CA ASN A 328 -5.86 -28.02 -14.63
C ASN A 328 -4.91 -26.88 -14.23
N VAL A 329 -5.41 -25.64 -14.25
CA VAL A 329 -4.62 -24.44 -13.96
C VAL A 329 -5.07 -23.81 -12.65
N THR A 330 -4.12 -23.58 -11.75
CA THR A 330 -4.36 -22.90 -10.48
C THR A 330 -3.41 -21.69 -10.37
N PRO A 331 -3.93 -20.48 -10.15
CA PRO A 331 -3.07 -19.31 -9.94
C PRO A 331 -2.29 -19.44 -8.64
N LEU A 332 -1.01 -19.05 -8.68
CA LEU A 332 -0.15 -18.93 -7.50
C LEU A 332 0.02 -17.46 -7.13
N LEU A 333 -0.13 -17.15 -5.86
CA LEU A 333 0.21 -15.82 -5.33
C LEU A 333 1.73 -15.70 -5.21
N LEU A 334 2.28 -14.65 -5.79
CA LEU A 334 3.68 -14.31 -5.65
C LEU A 334 3.85 -13.22 -4.60
N ASP A 335 4.80 -13.42 -3.71
CA ASP A 335 5.27 -12.35 -2.82
C ASP A 335 6.31 -11.51 -3.58
N THR A 336 5.88 -10.34 -4.06
CA THR A 336 6.75 -9.43 -4.83
C THR A 336 7.60 -8.52 -3.95
N SER A 337 7.37 -8.52 -2.63
CA SER A 337 8.17 -7.81 -1.61
C SER A 337 8.47 -6.33 -1.91
N ALA A 338 7.67 -5.66 -2.73
CA ALA A 338 7.85 -4.26 -3.11
C ALA A 338 6.59 -3.45 -2.85
N SER A 339 6.71 -2.30 -2.18
CA SER A 339 5.63 -1.32 -2.02
C SER A 339 6.01 -0.01 -2.67
N GLN A 340 5.12 0.58 -3.47
CA GLN A 340 5.34 1.87 -4.14
C GLN A 340 5.00 3.08 -3.26
N VAL A 341 4.12 2.90 -2.30
CA VAL A 341 3.61 3.92 -1.37
C VAL A 341 3.63 3.39 0.05
N ASP A 342 3.37 4.26 1.02
CA ASP A 342 3.38 3.87 2.43
C ASP A 342 2.34 2.79 2.73
N ILE A 343 1.11 2.95 2.21
CA ILE A 343 -0.01 2.01 2.37
C ILE A 343 -0.85 1.97 1.09
N SER A 344 -1.15 0.77 0.61
CA SER A 344 -2.09 0.55 -0.48
C SER A 344 -3.17 -0.44 -0.06
N LEU A 345 -4.43 -0.14 -0.37
CA LEU A 345 -5.54 -1.07 -0.19
C LEU A 345 -6.06 -1.50 -1.56
N SER A 346 -5.78 -2.74 -1.92
CA SER A 346 -6.31 -3.39 -3.13
C SER A 346 -7.42 -4.35 -2.77
N MET A 347 -8.52 -4.29 -3.49
CA MET A 347 -9.72 -5.09 -3.23
C MET A 347 -10.24 -5.75 -4.48
N GLN A 348 -11.01 -6.82 -4.30
CA GLN A 348 -11.71 -7.54 -5.36
C GLN A 348 -13.14 -7.86 -4.91
N HIS A 349 -14.06 -7.80 -5.86
CA HIS A 349 -15.45 -8.24 -5.65
C HIS A 349 -15.79 -9.32 -6.66
N ILE A 350 -15.91 -10.57 -6.19
CA ILE A 350 -16.15 -11.76 -7.01
C ILE A 350 -17.29 -12.56 -6.34
N ASP A 351 -18.34 -12.89 -7.08
CA ASP A 351 -19.46 -13.72 -6.62
C ASP A 351 -20.06 -13.27 -5.28
N GLY A 352 -20.20 -11.96 -5.09
CA GLY A 352 -20.74 -11.37 -3.86
C GLY A 352 -19.77 -11.36 -2.68
N ARG A 353 -18.55 -11.85 -2.84
CA ARG A 353 -17.49 -11.82 -1.83
C ARG A 353 -16.55 -10.65 -2.08
N ILE A 354 -16.21 -9.93 -1.02
CA ILE A 354 -15.23 -8.85 -1.06
C ILE A 354 -14.01 -9.32 -0.30
N THR A 355 -12.89 -9.41 -1.00
CA THR A 355 -11.56 -9.71 -0.45
C THR A 355 -10.63 -8.54 -0.69
N GLY A 356 -9.55 -8.45 0.04
CA GLY A 356 -8.58 -7.39 -0.15
C GLY A 356 -7.23 -7.69 0.48
N THR A 357 -6.30 -6.82 0.16
CA THR A 357 -4.92 -6.87 0.62
C THR A 357 -4.49 -5.46 0.98
N PHE A 358 -4.03 -5.27 2.22
CA PHE A 358 -3.25 -4.11 2.59
C PHE A 358 -1.78 -4.40 2.28
N GLU A 359 -1.26 -3.68 1.30
CA GLU A 359 0.17 -3.63 0.97
C GLU A 359 0.78 -2.42 1.68
N TYR A 360 1.98 -2.55 2.22
CA TYR A 360 2.60 -1.50 3.02
C TYR A 360 4.13 -1.53 2.95
N ASP A 361 4.76 -0.39 3.24
CA ASP A 361 6.21 -0.31 3.40
C ASP A 361 6.60 -0.92 4.77
N ALA A 362 7.21 -2.11 4.74
CA ALA A 362 7.68 -2.82 5.92
C ALA A 362 8.84 -2.10 6.65
N GLY A 363 9.47 -1.11 5.99
CA GLY A 363 10.42 -0.21 6.64
C GLY A 363 9.76 0.87 7.50
N LEU A 364 8.44 1.06 7.40
CA LEU A 364 7.67 2.03 8.17
C LEU A 364 6.71 1.37 9.16
N TYR A 365 6.04 0.29 8.77
CA TYR A 365 4.97 -0.35 9.53
C TYR A 365 5.26 -1.81 9.81
N SER A 366 4.84 -2.28 10.98
CA SER A 366 4.84 -3.68 11.34
C SER A 366 3.58 -4.41 10.83
N ALA A 367 3.66 -5.72 10.66
CA ALA A 367 2.51 -6.55 10.31
C ALA A 367 1.37 -6.42 11.33
N ASP A 368 1.69 -6.34 12.63
CA ASP A 368 0.70 -6.17 13.71
C ASP A 368 -0.06 -4.85 13.59
N ARG A 369 0.63 -3.77 13.23
CA ARG A 369 0.00 -2.48 12.94
C ARG A 369 -1.00 -2.57 11.80
N ILE A 370 -0.61 -3.20 10.71
CA ILE A 370 -1.50 -3.35 9.55
C ILE A 370 -2.67 -4.28 9.85
N GLN A 371 -2.46 -5.37 10.59
CA GLN A 371 -3.58 -6.21 11.07
C GLN A 371 -4.58 -5.41 11.91
N HIS A 372 -4.08 -4.47 12.72
CA HIS A 372 -4.94 -3.58 13.49
C HIS A 372 -5.74 -2.63 12.57
N LEU A 373 -5.10 -2.03 11.56
CA LEU A 373 -5.80 -1.22 10.55
C LEU A 373 -6.88 -2.02 9.80
N VAL A 374 -6.60 -3.28 9.44
CA VAL A 374 -7.59 -4.19 8.83
C VAL A 374 -8.79 -4.40 9.76
N ALA A 375 -8.55 -4.62 11.06
CA ALA A 375 -9.62 -4.80 12.03
C ALA A 375 -10.47 -3.53 12.17
N GLN A 376 -9.84 -2.37 12.33
CA GLN A 376 -10.52 -1.07 12.38
C GLN A 376 -11.36 -0.79 11.13
N TRP A 377 -10.82 -1.10 9.95
CA TRP A 377 -11.52 -0.88 8.68
C TRP A 377 -12.76 -1.75 8.56
N ARG A 378 -12.69 -3.03 8.98
CA ARG A 378 -13.85 -3.93 9.03
C ARG A 378 -14.95 -3.39 9.94
N GLU A 379 -14.58 -2.93 11.13
CA GLU A 379 -15.50 -2.35 12.11
C GLU A 379 -16.16 -1.08 11.56
N LEU A 380 -15.38 -0.18 10.94
CA LEU A 380 -15.89 1.02 10.27
C LEU A 380 -16.88 0.70 9.17
N LEU A 381 -16.61 -0.31 8.33
CA LEU A 381 -17.53 -0.76 7.28
C LEU A 381 -18.83 -1.33 7.87
N ASP A 382 -18.73 -2.14 8.92
CA ASP A 382 -19.89 -2.72 9.58
C ASP A 382 -20.78 -1.64 10.19
N GLU A 383 -20.19 -0.65 10.86
CA GLU A 383 -20.92 0.45 11.49
C GLU A 383 -21.50 1.40 10.44
N ALA A 384 -20.71 1.87 9.49
CA ALA A 384 -21.16 2.77 8.43
C ALA A 384 -22.23 2.16 7.53
N SER A 385 -22.18 0.84 7.27
CA SER A 385 -23.21 0.15 6.48
C SER A 385 -24.52 -0.07 7.26
N SER A 386 -24.43 -0.15 8.58
CA SER A 386 -25.61 -0.32 9.46
C SER A 386 -26.28 1.02 9.77
N GLN A 387 -25.50 2.10 9.90
CA GLN A 387 -25.95 3.43 10.32
C GLN A 387 -25.39 4.53 9.41
N PRO A 388 -25.81 4.62 8.14
CA PRO A 388 -25.19 5.52 7.15
C PRO A 388 -25.43 7.01 7.43
N THR A 389 -26.36 7.37 8.31
CA THR A 389 -26.62 8.74 8.76
C THR A 389 -25.81 9.15 10.00
N GLN A 390 -25.04 8.23 10.56
CA GLN A 390 -24.15 8.53 11.69
C GLN A 390 -23.10 9.54 11.28
N LEU A 391 -22.78 10.45 12.21
CA LEU A 391 -21.75 11.48 11.96
C LEU A 391 -20.37 10.85 11.91
N VAL A 392 -19.50 11.39 11.06
CA VAL A 392 -18.11 10.95 10.91
C VAL A 392 -17.39 10.93 12.24
N ARG A 393 -17.52 11.98 13.07
CA ARG A 393 -16.91 12.04 14.41
C ARG A 393 -17.32 10.90 15.35
N ASP A 394 -18.48 10.31 15.15
CA ASP A 394 -18.98 9.20 15.98
C ASP A 394 -18.44 7.85 15.46
N LEU A 395 -18.29 7.69 14.14
CA LEU A 395 -17.71 6.50 13.50
C LEU A 395 -16.22 6.31 13.79
N ILE A 396 -15.48 7.40 14.03
CA ILE A 396 -14.03 7.36 14.28
C ILE A 396 -13.66 7.24 15.76
N ARG A 397 -14.61 6.97 16.64
CA ARG A 397 -14.36 6.72 18.07
C ARG A 397 -13.63 5.40 18.28
N PHE A 398 -13.07 5.26 19.48
CA PHE A 398 -12.46 3.99 19.87
C PHE A 398 -13.49 2.85 19.83
N THR A 399 -13.09 1.72 19.27
CA THR A 399 -13.88 0.50 19.28
C THR A 399 -14.05 -0.03 20.71
N PRO A 400 -15.04 -0.89 20.96
CA PRO A 400 -15.16 -1.57 22.25
C PRO A 400 -13.89 -2.35 22.64
N ARG A 401 -13.18 -2.91 21.68
CA ARG A 401 -11.90 -3.61 21.88
C ARG A 401 -10.80 -2.67 22.34
N GLU A 402 -10.68 -1.50 21.72
CA GLU A 402 -9.70 -0.47 22.10
C GLU A 402 -10.04 0.12 23.48
N HIS A 403 -11.33 0.37 23.76
CA HIS A 403 -11.76 0.78 25.10
C HIS A 403 -11.40 -0.27 26.17
N ALA A 404 -11.64 -1.55 25.91
CA ALA A 404 -11.27 -2.62 26.82
C ALA A 404 -9.75 -2.72 27.01
N TRP A 405 -8.98 -2.52 25.93
CA TRP A 405 -7.52 -2.48 25.99
C TRP A 405 -7.03 -1.30 26.84
N LEU A 406 -7.54 -0.08 26.58
CA LEU A 406 -7.22 1.11 27.37
C LEU A 406 -7.60 0.94 28.86
N ALA A 407 -8.81 0.45 29.14
CA ALA A 407 -9.26 0.20 30.50
C ALA A 407 -8.32 -0.76 31.25
N ARG A 408 -7.88 -1.84 30.59
CA ARG A 408 -6.94 -2.79 31.19
C ARG A 408 -5.56 -2.19 31.45
N HIS A 409 -5.04 -1.37 30.53
CA HIS A 409 -3.72 -0.73 30.69
C HIS A 409 -3.75 0.44 31.67
N ASN A 410 -4.89 1.12 31.79
CA ASN A 410 -5.11 2.20 32.76
C ASN A 410 -5.56 1.72 34.15
N ALA A 411 -5.78 0.42 34.32
CA ALA A 411 -6.07 -0.18 35.63
C ALA A 411 -4.79 -0.22 36.49
N THR A 412 -4.26 0.97 36.78
CA THR A 412 -3.02 1.20 37.53
C THR A 412 -3.28 1.64 38.96
N GLU A 413 -4.55 1.60 39.41
CA GLU A 413 -4.89 1.91 40.77
C GLU A 413 -4.21 0.95 41.72
N VAL A 414 -3.33 1.47 42.56
CA VAL A 414 -2.63 0.73 43.60
C VAL A 414 -2.94 1.44 44.92
N ALA A 415 -3.29 0.67 45.94
CA ALA A 415 -3.41 1.25 47.29
C ALA A 415 -2.05 1.83 47.67
N LEU A 416 -2.02 3.15 47.84
CA LEU A 416 -0.79 3.80 48.28
C LEU A 416 -0.54 3.39 49.74
N PRO A 417 0.72 3.10 50.12
CA PRO A 417 1.03 2.84 51.51
C PRO A 417 0.67 4.05 52.37
N PRO A 418 0.12 3.85 53.55
CA PRO A 418 -0.26 4.94 54.46
C PRO A 418 1.01 5.64 54.98
N VAL A 419 1.45 6.66 54.28
CA VAL A 419 2.66 7.41 54.61
C VAL A 419 2.32 8.92 54.72
N ASP A 420 2.83 9.56 55.70
CA ASP A 420 2.58 10.99 55.94
C ASP A 420 3.38 11.92 55.00
N ASN A 421 4.39 11.39 54.33
CA ASN A 421 5.25 12.15 53.41
C ASN A 421 6.02 11.23 52.45
N LEU A 422 6.52 11.78 51.34
CA LEU A 422 7.28 11.04 50.32
C LEU A 422 8.57 10.39 50.87
N LEU A 423 9.23 11.02 51.87
CA LEU A 423 10.45 10.50 52.46
C LEU A 423 10.21 9.13 53.13
N ALA A 424 9.02 8.92 53.73
CA ALA A 424 8.65 7.66 54.35
C ALA A 424 8.58 6.48 53.34
N LEU A 425 8.48 6.75 52.05
CA LEU A 425 8.58 5.73 51.00
C LEU A 425 10.02 5.34 50.71
N VAL A 426 10.98 6.23 50.87
CA VAL A 426 12.39 6.03 50.49
C VAL A 426 13.22 5.53 51.69
N LEU A 427 12.99 6.02 52.87
CA LEU A 427 13.78 5.69 54.08
C LEU A 427 13.89 4.20 54.38
N PRO A 428 12.85 3.38 54.23
CA PRO A 428 12.97 1.93 54.46
C PRO A 428 14.00 1.27 53.52
N HIS A 429 14.07 1.74 52.24
CA HIS A 429 15.03 1.24 51.29
C HIS A 429 16.47 1.64 51.63
N CYS A 430 16.67 2.86 52.12
CA CYS A 430 17.97 3.32 52.63
C CYS A 430 18.49 2.42 53.76
N GLN A 431 17.60 1.95 54.64
CA GLN A 431 17.95 1.08 55.74
C GLN A 431 18.13 -0.39 55.35
N GLN A 432 17.25 -0.91 54.48
CA GLN A 432 17.22 -2.32 54.12
C GLN A 432 18.20 -2.69 52.98
N ARG A 433 18.52 -1.74 52.09
CA ARG A 433 19.31 -1.94 50.86
C ARG A 433 20.33 -0.83 50.65
N PRO A 434 21.20 -0.51 51.63
CA PRO A 434 22.07 0.68 51.57
C PRO A 434 23.08 0.64 50.38
N THR A 435 23.48 -0.54 49.92
CA THR A 435 24.45 -0.70 48.82
C THR A 435 23.80 -0.79 47.44
N GLN A 436 22.47 -0.84 47.36
CA GLN A 436 21.78 -0.89 46.08
C GLN A 436 21.74 0.54 45.46
N VAL A 437 21.87 0.60 44.14
CA VAL A 437 21.77 1.87 43.38
C VAL A 437 20.35 2.43 43.51
N ALA A 438 20.23 3.66 44.03
CA ALA A 438 18.98 4.42 44.20
C ALA A 438 18.74 5.37 43.02
N LEU A 439 19.76 6.04 42.52
CA LEU A 439 19.69 7.01 41.45
C LEU A 439 20.79 6.70 40.40
N ARG A 440 20.46 6.94 39.14
CA ARG A 440 21.42 6.85 38.04
C ARG A 440 21.20 8.01 37.07
N HIS A 441 22.29 8.69 36.69
CA HIS A 441 22.29 9.74 35.69
C HIS A 441 23.57 9.63 34.85
N ALA A 442 23.43 9.37 33.56
CA ALA A 442 24.52 9.05 32.65
C ALA A 442 25.38 7.88 33.22
N ASP A 443 26.67 8.12 33.44
CA ASP A 443 27.62 7.13 34.01
C ASP A 443 27.69 7.17 35.53
N ASP A 444 27.07 8.15 36.17
CA ASP A 444 27.04 8.31 37.63
C ASP A 444 25.92 7.48 38.26
N ALA A 445 26.21 6.93 39.42
CA ALA A 445 25.25 6.18 40.23
C ALA A 445 25.40 6.53 41.70
N MET A 446 24.28 6.65 42.40
CA MET A 446 24.23 6.86 43.85
C MET A 446 23.45 5.74 44.50
N THR A 447 24.01 5.14 45.53
CA THR A 447 23.35 4.11 46.35
C THR A 447 22.35 4.68 47.32
N TYR A 448 21.45 3.85 47.87
CA TYR A 448 20.51 4.25 48.89
C TYR A 448 21.21 4.76 50.17
N GLY A 449 22.37 4.19 50.55
CA GLY A 449 23.18 4.65 51.68
C GLY A 449 23.76 6.07 51.44
N GLU A 450 24.33 6.28 50.26
CA GLU A 450 24.86 7.61 49.87
C GLU A 450 23.75 8.66 49.79
N LEU A 451 22.56 8.28 49.20
CA LEU A 451 21.39 9.16 49.16
C LEU A 451 20.94 9.56 50.58
N GLN A 452 20.90 8.60 51.52
CA GLN A 452 20.57 8.88 52.92
C GLN A 452 21.56 9.85 53.53
N GLN A 453 22.86 9.65 53.34
CA GLN A 453 23.90 10.51 53.87
C GLN A 453 23.80 11.94 53.30
N ALA A 454 23.64 12.06 51.98
CA ALA A 454 23.46 13.37 51.31
C ALA A 454 22.21 14.10 51.81
N THR A 455 21.10 13.37 51.97
CA THR A 455 19.84 13.93 52.51
C THR A 455 20.02 14.41 53.94
N MET A 456 20.73 13.68 54.79
CA MET A 456 21.00 14.10 56.17
C MET A 456 21.91 15.34 56.23
N GLN A 457 22.93 15.39 55.40
CA GLN A 457 23.81 16.56 55.27
C GLN A 457 23.02 17.80 54.85
N MET A 458 22.20 17.69 53.81
CA MET A 458 21.34 18.79 53.35
C MET A 458 20.33 19.25 54.42
N CYS A 459 19.71 18.32 55.11
CA CYS A 459 18.78 18.63 56.19
C CYS A 459 19.48 19.39 57.35
N THR A 460 20.71 18.99 57.73
CA THR A 460 21.52 19.65 58.75
C THR A 460 21.90 21.05 58.28
N TRP A 461 22.30 21.19 57.03
CA TRP A 461 22.66 22.52 56.48
C TRP A 461 21.45 23.46 56.45
N LEU A 462 20.26 23.01 55.97
CA LEU A 462 19.05 23.81 55.93
C LEU A 462 18.64 24.28 57.32
N ARG A 463 18.72 23.42 58.33
CA ARG A 463 18.46 23.77 59.73
C ARG A 463 19.44 24.85 60.27
N ALA A 464 20.73 24.73 59.92
CA ALA A 464 21.72 25.75 60.28
C ALA A 464 21.48 27.08 59.57
N GLN A 465 20.83 27.09 58.41
CA GLN A 465 20.40 28.31 57.73
C GLN A 465 19.08 28.90 58.32
N GLY A 466 18.51 28.29 59.36
CA GLY A 466 17.32 28.78 60.05
C GLY A 466 16.00 28.34 59.46
N VAL A 467 15.98 27.44 58.43
CA VAL A 467 14.75 26.94 57.81
C VAL A 467 13.93 26.13 58.81
N LYS A 468 12.67 26.53 59.00
CA LYS A 468 11.73 25.89 59.92
C LYS A 468 10.68 25.08 59.19
N ARG A 469 9.97 24.24 59.96
CA ARG A 469 8.85 23.46 59.43
C ARG A 469 7.74 24.37 58.89
N GLY A 470 7.29 24.12 57.65
CA GLY A 470 6.27 24.90 56.95
C GLY A 470 6.80 26.04 56.10
N GLU A 471 8.11 26.30 56.11
CA GLU A 471 8.73 27.27 55.22
C GLU A 471 9.04 26.65 53.84
N SER A 472 8.94 27.44 52.78
CA SER A 472 9.21 27.05 51.43
C SER A 472 10.68 27.31 51.08
N VAL A 473 11.32 26.33 50.44
CA VAL A 473 12.67 26.44 49.90
C VAL A 473 12.59 26.37 48.38
N ALA A 474 13.10 27.40 47.69
CA ALA A 474 13.21 27.38 46.23
C ALA A 474 14.47 26.61 45.81
N LEU A 475 14.32 25.69 44.86
CA LEU A 475 15.42 24.92 44.27
C LEU A 475 15.62 25.39 42.84
N GLN A 476 16.85 25.80 42.51
CA GLN A 476 17.28 26.10 41.15
C GLN A 476 18.49 25.24 40.86
N LEU A 477 18.26 24.06 40.28
CA LEU A 477 19.30 23.07 40.05
C LEU A 477 19.28 22.68 38.57
N PRO A 478 20.44 22.40 37.94
CA PRO A 478 20.46 21.70 36.67
C PRO A 478 19.92 20.28 36.84
N PHE A 479 19.56 19.64 35.74
CA PHE A 479 19.21 18.20 35.73
C PHE A 479 20.47 17.37 35.97
N CYS A 480 20.79 17.12 37.24
CA CYS A 480 21.89 16.25 37.71
C CYS A 480 21.53 15.72 39.11
N PHE A 481 22.39 14.86 39.66
CA PHE A 481 22.25 14.46 41.07
C PHE A 481 22.39 15.64 42.02
#